data_c360a92841ae4e9976c1714bc87f1d95
#
_entry.id   c360a92841ae4e9976c1714bc87f1d95
#
_cell.length_a   1.000
_cell.length_b   1.000
_cell.length_c   1.000
_cell.angle_alpha   90.00
_cell.angle_beta   90.00
_cell.angle_gamma   90.00
#
_symmetry.space_group_name_H-M   'P 1'
#
loop_
_entity.id
_entity.type
_entity.pdbx_description
1 polymer ?
#
loop_
_entity_poly.entity_id
_entity_poly.type
_entity_poly.pdbx_seq_one_letter_code
_entity_poly.pdbx_strand_id
1 'polypeptide(L)'
;MKYSLFVFILFYITTTVIGQPKSNEIERDSAFYSATSKWFNAWKLVSKDMYQIHKMQPVDFIFFDDKYVYSTSTITIQSGTPVKGCNLMNLSFKWRKAIHNDSILLPDKSIVPVGLMSFAAEIPNENNKSFFVMPLPRYWQMNGTTSKELGLDNLVTGVFIHEFSHAQQMQNFGKQMTIFEKQHDFGVEFSDDIVQHIFSKDSSYLTLYNAEVKRFYQSLQSIPIDTILIKDALQLMTQRQTEFFEGEFTGLKEIDNFFLTMEGLGQYSMYLWLSNAKGANIEKSAAIKGVRRGGRWWSQDEGFALFLILDKLTKPETWAKDMFGYKTENVIDLIGSHLY
;
A
#
# COMPACT_ATOMS: atom_id res chain seq x y z
N MET A 1 21.77 -14.33 -5.39
CA MET A 1 20.71 -13.43 -5.91
C MET A 1 19.86 -13.04 -4.72
N LYS A 2 20.02 -11.83 -4.23
CA LYS A 2 19.13 -11.27 -3.21
C LYS A 2 17.85 -10.87 -3.97
N TYR A 3 16.71 -11.38 -3.55
CA TYR A 3 15.43 -11.06 -4.15
C TYR A 3 14.91 -9.78 -3.51
N SER A 4 14.55 -8.82 -4.33
CA SER A 4 13.84 -7.59 -3.93
C SER A 4 12.46 -8.01 -3.42
N LEU A 5 12.33 -8.17 -2.11
CA LEU A 5 11.08 -8.53 -1.45
C LEU A 5 10.44 -7.24 -0.95
N PHE A 6 9.40 -6.82 -1.64
CA PHE A 6 8.69 -5.57 -1.41
C PHE A 6 7.73 -5.65 -0.22
N VAL A 7 7.82 -4.63 0.61
CA VAL A 7 6.85 -4.17 1.61
C VAL A 7 6.18 -5.28 2.42
N PHE A 8 6.84 -5.69 3.50
CA PHE A 8 6.21 -6.48 4.54
C PHE A 8 5.53 -5.55 5.55
N ILE A 9 4.20 -5.42 5.51
CA ILE A 9 3.47 -5.01 6.71
C ILE A 9 3.42 -6.21 7.64
N LEU A 10 4.48 -6.42 8.43
CA LEU A 10 4.52 -7.46 9.45
C LEU A 10 3.72 -6.99 10.66
N PHE A 11 2.49 -7.45 10.79
CA PHE A 11 1.73 -7.33 12.03
C PHE A 11 2.26 -8.35 13.05
N TYR A 12 3.22 -7.97 13.89
CA TYR A 12 3.56 -8.76 15.07
C TYR A 12 2.43 -8.66 16.11
N ILE A 13 1.59 -9.67 16.16
CA ILE A 13 0.62 -9.86 17.23
C ILE A 13 0.90 -11.22 17.85
N THR A 14 1.30 -11.23 19.13
CA THR A 14 1.36 -12.45 19.91
C THR A 14 -0.07 -12.91 20.22
N THR A 15 -0.49 -14.05 19.67
CA THR A 15 -1.85 -14.58 19.86
C THR A 15 -1.86 -15.85 20.69
N THR A 16 -2.76 -15.89 21.65
CA THR A 16 -3.30 -17.14 22.23
C THR A 16 -4.33 -17.72 21.26
N VAL A 17 -4.04 -18.87 20.70
CA VAL A 17 -4.94 -19.58 19.76
C VAL A 17 -6.13 -20.14 20.54
N ILE A 18 -7.31 -19.52 20.35
CA ILE A 18 -8.59 -20.11 20.76
C ILE A 18 -9.09 -20.94 19.58
N GLY A 19 -9.25 -22.24 19.77
CA GLY A 19 -9.72 -23.16 18.73
C GLY A 19 -11.08 -22.75 18.16
N GLN A 20 -11.12 -22.38 16.88
CA GLN A 20 -12.36 -22.05 16.17
C GLN A 20 -12.94 -23.28 15.44
N PRO A 21 -14.29 -23.34 15.24
CA PRO A 21 -14.93 -24.42 14.52
C PRO A 21 -14.45 -24.50 13.07
N LYS A 22 -14.22 -25.71 12.56
CA LYS A 22 -13.81 -25.97 11.18
C LYS A 22 -14.93 -25.55 10.23
N SER A 23 -14.79 -24.46 9.48
CA SER A 23 -15.70 -24.11 8.39
C SER A 23 -15.60 -25.14 7.26
N ASN A 24 -16.74 -25.42 6.62
CA ASN A 24 -16.76 -26.35 5.50
C ASN A 24 -16.17 -25.69 4.22
N GLU A 25 -15.88 -26.49 3.21
CA GLU A 25 -15.24 -26.04 1.96
C GLU A 25 -16.12 -25.05 1.17
N ILE A 26 -17.42 -25.27 1.15
CA ILE A 26 -18.40 -24.39 0.47
C ILE A 26 -18.42 -23.00 1.12
N GLU A 27 -18.37 -22.95 2.45
CA GLU A 27 -18.33 -21.68 3.21
C GLU A 27 -17.05 -20.89 2.90
N ARG A 28 -15.90 -21.55 2.79
CA ARG A 28 -14.61 -20.91 2.43
C ARG A 28 -14.62 -20.35 1.01
N ASP A 29 -15.14 -21.09 0.03
CA ASP A 29 -15.27 -20.62 -1.34
C ASP A 29 -16.22 -19.43 -1.45
N SER A 30 -17.31 -19.44 -0.67
CA SER A 30 -18.25 -18.31 -0.57
C SER A 30 -17.56 -17.08 0.06
N ALA A 31 -16.78 -17.26 1.12
CA ALA A 31 -16.02 -16.19 1.76
C ALA A 31 -14.97 -15.59 0.82
N PHE A 32 -14.24 -16.42 0.09
CA PHE A 32 -13.31 -15.97 -0.96
C PHE A 32 -14.01 -15.13 -2.03
N TYR A 33 -15.14 -15.62 -2.58
CA TYR A 33 -15.90 -14.89 -3.59
C TYR A 33 -16.43 -13.55 -3.05
N SER A 34 -16.93 -13.52 -1.83
CA SER A 34 -17.43 -12.31 -1.17
C SER A 34 -16.32 -11.28 -0.96
N ALA A 35 -15.16 -11.70 -0.46
CA ALA A 35 -14.00 -10.83 -0.24
C ALA A 35 -13.51 -10.23 -1.56
N THR A 36 -13.27 -11.07 -2.58
CA THR A 36 -12.78 -10.60 -3.89
C THR A 36 -13.79 -9.68 -4.59
N SER A 37 -15.09 -9.95 -4.46
CA SER A 37 -16.14 -9.08 -4.98
C SER A 37 -16.12 -7.70 -4.33
N LYS A 38 -16.01 -7.64 -3.01
CA LYS A 38 -15.94 -6.39 -2.26
C LYS A 38 -14.68 -5.60 -2.63
N TRP A 39 -13.52 -6.23 -2.62
CA TRP A 39 -12.24 -5.61 -2.88
C TRP A 39 -12.14 -5.06 -4.30
N PHE A 40 -12.57 -5.82 -5.30
CA PHE A 40 -12.55 -5.38 -6.70
C PHE A 40 -13.53 -4.25 -6.98
N ASN A 41 -14.70 -4.26 -6.33
CA ASN A 41 -15.62 -3.13 -6.40
C ASN A 41 -15.08 -1.89 -5.70
N ALA A 42 -14.38 -2.05 -4.57
CA ALA A 42 -13.73 -0.96 -3.85
C ALA A 42 -12.62 -0.31 -4.70
N TRP A 43 -11.75 -1.12 -5.30
CA TRP A 43 -10.72 -0.62 -6.23
C TRP A 43 -11.34 0.05 -7.46
N LYS A 44 -12.39 -0.54 -8.05
CA LYS A 44 -13.09 0.06 -9.19
C LYS A 44 -13.66 1.45 -8.87
N LEU A 45 -14.20 1.63 -7.67
CA LEU A 45 -14.68 2.95 -7.22
C LEU A 45 -13.54 3.97 -7.19
N VAL A 46 -12.39 3.62 -6.60
CA VAL A 46 -11.24 4.51 -6.51
C VAL A 46 -10.62 4.77 -7.89
N SER A 47 -10.26 3.70 -8.59
CA SER A 47 -9.54 3.84 -9.87
C SER A 47 -10.38 4.47 -10.98
N LYS A 48 -11.62 3.99 -11.17
CA LYS A 48 -12.45 4.44 -12.29
C LYS A 48 -13.18 5.75 -11.99
N ASP A 49 -13.83 5.85 -10.82
CA ASP A 49 -14.73 6.96 -10.56
C ASP A 49 -13.99 8.18 -9.99
N MET A 50 -12.86 7.97 -9.29
CA MET A 50 -12.10 9.05 -8.65
C MET A 50 -10.82 9.42 -9.42
N TYR A 51 -10.04 8.43 -9.86
CA TYR A 51 -8.80 8.66 -10.61
C TYR A 51 -8.98 8.71 -12.13
N GLN A 52 -10.17 8.35 -12.65
CA GLN A 52 -10.47 8.24 -14.08
C GLN A 52 -9.52 7.26 -14.83
N ILE A 53 -9.11 6.20 -14.14
CA ILE A 53 -8.28 5.13 -14.69
C ILE A 53 -9.19 3.97 -15.11
N HIS A 54 -9.22 3.67 -16.40
CA HIS A 54 -10.16 2.70 -16.98
C HIS A 54 -9.52 1.37 -17.35
N LYS A 55 -8.19 1.28 -17.32
CA LYS A 55 -7.44 0.07 -17.69
C LYS A 55 -6.45 -0.29 -16.59
N MET A 56 -6.49 -1.54 -16.17
CA MET A 56 -5.57 -2.12 -15.18
C MET A 56 -4.37 -2.77 -15.85
N GLN A 57 -3.22 -2.69 -15.19
CA GLN A 57 -2.05 -3.48 -15.54
C GLN A 57 -2.29 -4.96 -15.23
N PRO A 58 -1.73 -5.89 -16.02
CA PRO A 58 -1.88 -7.31 -15.77
C PRO A 58 -1.31 -7.71 -14.41
N VAL A 59 -2.07 -8.52 -13.67
CA VAL A 59 -1.71 -8.95 -12.32
C VAL A 59 -2.19 -10.38 -12.07
N ASP A 60 -1.34 -11.19 -11.42
CA ASP A 60 -1.74 -12.46 -10.82
C ASP A 60 -2.11 -12.24 -9.35
N PHE A 61 -3.24 -12.77 -8.93
CA PHE A 61 -3.68 -12.71 -7.54
C PHE A 61 -3.36 -14.00 -6.79
N ILE A 62 -2.90 -13.85 -5.55
CA ILE A 62 -2.67 -14.93 -4.59
C ILE A 62 -3.36 -14.53 -3.29
N PHE A 63 -4.53 -15.11 -3.03
CA PHE A 63 -5.23 -14.97 -1.77
C PHE A 63 -5.15 -16.27 -0.98
N PHE A 64 -5.13 -16.20 0.34
CA PHE A 64 -5.05 -17.40 1.17
C PHE A 64 -5.80 -17.25 2.49
N ASP A 65 -6.20 -18.37 3.07
CA ASP A 65 -6.67 -18.48 4.44
C ASP A 65 -5.76 -19.44 5.24
N ASP A 66 -6.27 -20.01 6.32
CA ASP A 66 -5.55 -20.97 7.17
C ASP A 66 -5.43 -22.38 6.55
N LYS A 67 -5.96 -22.62 5.36
CA LYS A 67 -5.97 -23.94 4.72
C LYS A 67 -5.71 -23.90 3.22
N TYR A 68 -6.31 -22.94 2.53
CA TYR A 68 -6.29 -22.88 1.06
C TYR A 68 -5.57 -21.65 0.56
N VAL A 69 -4.86 -21.83 -0.56
CA VAL A 69 -4.46 -20.74 -1.45
C VAL A 69 -5.41 -20.69 -2.64
N TYR A 70 -5.83 -19.49 -3.03
CA TYR A 70 -6.66 -19.17 -4.20
C TYR A 70 -5.84 -18.29 -5.12
N SER A 71 -5.62 -18.73 -6.36
CA SER A 71 -4.75 -17.97 -7.25
C SER A 71 -5.23 -17.98 -8.70
N THR A 72 -4.82 -16.95 -9.42
CA THR A 72 -4.91 -16.86 -10.89
C THR A 72 -3.61 -17.30 -11.56
N SER A 73 -2.52 -17.44 -10.79
CA SER A 73 -1.19 -17.86 -11.27
C SER A 73 -1.12 -19.38 -11.44
N THR A 74 -0.68 -19.81 -12.62
CA THR A 74 -0.40 -21.23 -12.90
C THR A 74 0.93 -21.71 -12.30
N ILE A 75 1.80 -20.79 -11.87
CA ILE A 75 3.03 -21.10 -11.14
C ILE A 75 2.67 -21.43 -9.70
N THR A 76 1.88 -20.59 -9.05
CA THR A 76 1.44 -20.78 -7.66
C THR A 76 0.58 -22.03 -7.49
N ILE A 77 -0.33 -22.28 -8.42
CA ILE A 77 -1.20 -23.47 -8.42
C ILE A 77 -1.11 -24.16 -9.78
N GLN A 78 -0.25 -25.17 -9.90
CA GLN A 78 -0.10 -25.99 -11.12
C GLN A 78 -1.28 -26.93 -11.32
N SER A 79 -1.72 -27.60 -10.26
CA SER A 79 -2.87 -28.49 -10.25
C SER A 79 -3.77 -28.16 -9.07
N GLY A 80 -4.99 -27.66 -9.34
CA GLY A 80 -5.92 -27.27 -8.28
C GLY A 80 -7.36 -27.32 -8.81
N THR A 81 -8.30 -27.26 -7.88
CA THR A 81 -9.73 -27.26 -8.21
C THR A 81 -10.14 -25.87 -8.72
N PRO A 82 -10.81 -25.78 -9.90
CA PRO A 82 -11.40 -24.53 -10.35
C PRO A 82 -12.41 -23.99 -9.32
N VAL A 83 -12.40 -22.69 -9.07
CA VAL A 83 -13.35 -22.02 -8.18
C VAL A 83 -13.96 -20.81 -8.87
N LYS A 84 -15.17 -20.44 -8.45
CA LYS A 84 -15.81 -19.21 -8.90
C LYS A 84 -15.10 -18.03 -8.22
N GLY A 85 -14.64 -17.06 -9.02
CA GLY A 85 -14.04 -15.82 -8.54
C GLY A 85 -14.46 -14.63 -9.40
N CYS A 86 -14.11 -13.43 -8.98
CA CYS A 86 -14.48 -12.20 -9.65
C CYS A 86 -13.48 -11.82 -10.73
N ASN A 87 -13.94 -11.06 -11.72
CA ASN A 87 -13.11 -10.33 -12.69
C ASN A 87 -12.91 -8.88 -12.22
N LEU A 88 -11.82 -8.25 -12.64
CA LEU A 88 -11.53 -6.87 -12.29
C LEU A 88 -11.39 -6.01 -13.55
N MET A 89 -12.39 -5.17 -13.80
CA MET A 89 -12.42 -4.23 -14.93
C MET A 89 -12.18 -4.93 -16.28
N ASN A 90 -11.04 -4.63 -16.95
CA ASN A 90 -10.65 -5.26 -18.21
C ASN A 90 -9.95 -6.62 -18.04
N LEU A 91 -9.71 -7.08 -16.81
CA LEU A 91 -9.01 -8.33 -16.53
C LEU A 91 -10.00 -9.46 -16.22
N SER A 92 -9.87 -10.57 -16.93
CA SER A 92 -10.63 -11.79 -16.71
C SER A 92 -9.72 -12.88 -16.13
N PHE A 93 -10.19 -13.59 -15.11
CA PHE A 93 -9.37 -14.51 -14.34
C PHE A 93 -9.92 -15.92 -14.35
N LYS A 94 -9.00 -16.88 -14.40
CA LYS A 94 -9.26 -18.30 -14.15
C LYS A 94 -8.76 -18.65 -12.76
N TRP A 95 -9.65 -18.65 -11.80
CA TRP A 95 -9.33 -18.94 -10.42
C TRP A 95 -9.21 -20.43 -10.14
N ARG A 96 -8.20 -20.79 -9.36
CA ARG A 96 -8.02 -22.13 -8.81
C ARG A 96 -7.75 -22.07 -7.33
N LYS A 97 -8.03 -23.15 -6.60
CA LYS A 97 -7.61 -23.31 -5.21
C LYS A 97 -6.82 -24.61 -5.04
N ALA A 98 -5.92 -24.60 -4.07
CA ALA A 98 -5.17 -25.75 -3.59
C ALA A 98 -4.98 -25.65 -2.07
N ILE A 99 -4.72 -26.77 -1.41
CA ILE A 99 -4.27 -26.78 -0.01
C ILE A 99 -2.81 -26.34 0.00
N HIS A 100 -2.43 -25.45 0.94
CA HIS A 100 -1.04 -25.12 1.23
C HIS A 100 -0.54 -25.89 2.46
N ASN A 101 0.79 -26.07 2.55
CA ASN A 101 1.46 -26.66 3.70
C ASN A 101 2.26 -25.57 4.41
N ASP A 102 1.57 -24.58 4.97
CA ASP A 102 2.11 -23.40 5.66
C ASP A 102 3.12 -22.58 4.85
N SER A 103 3.15 -22.79 3.52
CA SER A 103 3.97 -22.01 2.59
C SER A 103 3.29 -21.87 1.23
N ILE A 104 3.64 -20.81 0.49
CA ILE A 104 3.06 -20.47 -0.81
C ILE A 104 4.20 -20.26 -1.80
N LEU A 105 4.15 -20.97 -2.93
CA LEU A 105 5.00 -20.72 -4.09
C LEU A 105 4.49 -19.50 -4.84
N LEU A 106 5.33 -18.47 -5.02
CA LEU A 106 4.98 -17.24 -5.70
C LEU A 106 5.31 -17.30 -7.21
N PRO A 107 4.76 -16.38 -8.03
CA PRO A 107 5.02 -16.32 -9.46
C PRO A 107 6.49 -16.07 -9.83
N ASP A 108 7.27 -15.43 -8.98
CA ASP A 108 8.72 -15.26 -9.11
C ASP A 108 9.54 -16.49 -8.71
N LYS A 109 8.86 -17.59 -8.35
CA LYS A 109 9.40 -18.86 -7.87
C LYS A 109 10.01 -18.82 -6.46
N SER A 110 9.87 -17.74 -5.73
CA SER A 110 10.17 -17.71 -4.30
C SER A 110 9.10 -18.48 -3.51
N ILE A 111 9.45 -18.89 -2.30
CA ILE A 111 8.51 -19.54 -1.36
C ILE A 111 8.45 -18.70 -0.11
N VAL A 112 7.24 -18.35 0.29
CA VAL A 112 6.99 -17.56 1.51
C VAL A 112 6.17 -18.36 2.51
N PRO A 113 6.43 -18.23 3.82
CA PRO A 113 5.58 -18.82 4.84
C PRO A 113 4.21 -18.13 4.84
N VAL A 114 3.17 -18.86 5.19
CA VAL A 114 1.84 -18.30 5.41
C VAL A 114 1.86 -17.44 6.68
N GLY A 115 1.50 -16.15 6.54
CA GLY A 115 1.55 -15.17 7.63
C GLY A 115 0.65 -13.97 7.35
N LEU A 116 0.58 -13.02 8.29
CA LEU A 116 -0.07 -11.73 8.04
C LEU A 116 0.85 -10.87 7.17
N MET A 117 0.73 -11.01 5.87
CA MET A 117 1.49 -10.28 4.86
C MET A 117 0.58 -9.83 3.73
N SER A 118 0.80 -8.63 3.23
CA SER A 118 0.16 -8.13 2.01
C SER A 118 1.20 -7.37 1.21
N PHE A 119 1.39 -7.71 -0.06
CA PHE A 119 2.39 -7.08 -0.90
C PHE A 119 2.14 -7.32 -2.39
N ALA A 120 2.81 -6.52 -3.21
CA ALA A 120 2.89 -6.70 -4.64
C ALA A 120 4.35 -6.80 -5.09
N ALA A 121 4.61 -7.55 -6.18
CA ALA A 121 5.93 -7.60 -6.79
C ALA A 121 5.86 -7.87 -8.30
N GLU A 122 6.95 -7.63 -9.00
CA GLU A 122 7.08 -7.95 -10.44
C GLU A 122 7.23 -9.45 -10.66
N ILE A 123 6.69 -9.94 -11.77
CA ILE A 123 7.00 -11.30 -12.25
C ILE A 123 8.23 -11.21 -13.15
N PRO A 124 9.36 -11.81 -12.77
CA PRO A 124 10.58 -11.77 -13.56
C PRO A 124 10.35 -12.31 -14.97
N ASN A 125 10.86 -11.60 -15.98
CA ASN A 125 10.76 -11.94 -17.40
C ASN A 125 9.32 -11.89 -18.00
N GLU A 126 8.32 -11.48 -17.26
CA GLU A 126 7.00 -11.16 -17.79
C GLU A 126 6.84 -9.63 -17.85
N ASN A 127 7.02 -9.06 -19.04
CA ASN A 127 6.89 -7.61 -19.23
C ASN A 127 5.52 -7.11 -18.79
N ASN A 128 5.52 -6.10 -17.93
CA ASN A 128 4.34 -5.38 -17.46
C ASN A 128 3.34 -6.22 -16.64
N LYS A 129 3.77 -7.31 -16.03
CA LYS A 129 2.93 -8.13 -15.17
C LYS A 129 3.49 -8.16 -13.74
N SER A 130 2.58 -7.95 -12.79
CA SER A 130 2.86 -8.07 -11.36
C SER A 130 2.11 -9.26 -10.76
N PHE A 131 2.39 -9.56 -9.50
CA PHE A 131 1.54 -10.39 -8.66
C PHE A 131 1.23 -9.68 -7.36
N PHE A 132 0.11 -10.06 -6.76
CA PHE A 132 -0.41 -9.49 -5.54
C PHE A 132 -0.77 -10.59 -4.55
N VAL A 133 -0.29 -10.48 -3.32
CA VAL A 133 -0.49 -11.48 -2.25
C VAL A 133 -1.23 -10.83 -1.09
N MET A 134 -2.26 -11.51 -0.58
CA MET A 134 -2.97 -11.03 0.62
C MET A 134 -3.76 -12.14 1.30
N PRO A 135 -3.81 -12.20 2.66
CA PRO A 135 -4.69 -13.11 3.37
C PRO A 135 -6.16 -12.71 3.21
N LEU A 136 -7.05 -13.71 3.20
CA LEU A 136 -8.49 -13.50 3.26
C LEU A 136 -8.94 -12.97 4.65
N PRO A 137 -10.09 -12.29 4.78
CA PRO A 137 -10.53 -11.64 6.02
C PRO A 137 -10.56 -12.57 7.23
N ARG A 138 -10.90 -13.85 7.04
CA ARG A 138 -10.85 -14.86 8.09
C ARG A 138 -9.47 -15.00 8.72
N TYR A 139 -8.40 -14.98 7.92
CA TYR A 139 -7.03 -15.10 8.41
C TYR A 139 -6.62 -13.89 9.26
N TRP A 140 -7.02 -12.68 8.86
CA TRP A 140 -6.85 -11.46 9.64
C TRP A 140 -7.55 -11.55 11.00
N GLN A 141 -8.81 -12.02 11.00
CA GLN A 141 -9.59 -12.21 12.21
C GLN A 141 -8.96 -13.24 13.17
N MET A 142 -8.51 -14.38 12.63
CA MET A 142 -7.86 -15.43 13.43
C MET A 142 -6.56 -14.95 14.09
N ASN A 143 -5.86 -14.01 13.47
CA ASN A 143 -4.65 -13.40 14.01
C ASN A 143 -4.92 -12.15 14.87
N GLY A 144 -6.16 -11.93 15.32
CA GLY A 144 -6.50 -10.88 16.27
C GLY A 144 -6.45 -9.45 15.73
N THR A 145 -6.40 -9.27 14.39
CA THR A 145 -6.39 -7.93 13.79
C THR A 145 -7.67 -7.18 14.09
N THR A 146 -7.55 -5.96 14.56
CA THR A 146 -8.67 -5.07 14.87
C THR A 146 -8.37 -3.63 14.48
N SER A 147 -9.41 -2.84 14.26
CA SER A 147 -9.34 -1.38 14.16
C SER A 147 -10.55 -0.78 14.85
N LYS A 148 -10.30 0.09 15.81
CA LYS A 148 -11.36 0.82 16.54
C LYS A 148 -12.08 1.82 15.64
N GLU A 149 -11.34 2.48 14.78
CA GLU A 149 -11.83 3.54 13.89
C GLU A 149 -12.59 2.98 12.68
N LEU A 150 -12.09 1.87 12.12
CA LEU A 150 -12.55 1.36 10.83
C LEU A 150 -13.40 0.08 10.94
N GLY A 151 -13.19 -0.72 11.99
CA GLY A 151 -13.60 -2.12 12.03
C GLY A 151 -12.73 -3.00 11.13
N LEU A 152 -12.76 -4.33 11.36
CA LEU A 152 -11.89 -5.27 10.64
C LEU A 152 -12.14 -5.25 9.13
N ASP A 153 -13.40 -5.33 8.71
CA ASP A 153 -13.79 -5.48 7.31
C ASP A 153 -13.40 -4.28 6.44
N ASN A 154 -13.54 -3.05 6.98
CA ASN A 154 -13.10 -1.84 6.29
C ASN A 154 -11.57 -1.69 6.33
N LEU A 155 -10.92 -2.07 7.44
CA LEU A 155 -9.46 -2.09 7.52
C LEU A 155 -8.88 -2.99 6.44
N VAL A 156 -9.34 -4.26 6.35
CA VAL A 156 -8.82 -5.25 5.39
C VAL A 156 -9.11 -4.83 3.95
N THR A 157 -10.28 -4.24 3.68
CA THR A 157 -10.58 -3.68 2.35
C THR A 157 -9.69 -2.48 2.03
N GLY A 158 -9.41 -1.63 3.01
CA GLY A 158 -8.49 -0.51 2.86
C GLY A 158 -7.05 -0.97 2.58
N VAL A 159 -6.57 -1.98 3.31
CA VAL A 159 -5.26 -2.61 3.06
C VAL A 159 -5.21 -3.19 1.64
N PHE A 160 -6.27 -3.85 1.18
CA PHE A 160 -6.34 -4.31 -0.20
C PHE A 160 -6.14 -3.16 -1.19
N ILE A 161 -6.83 -2.03 -1.01
CA ILE A 161 -6.71 -0.87 -1.92
C ILE A 161 -5.30 -0.29 -1.89
N HIS A 162 -4.71 -0.14 -0.71
CA HIS A 162 -3.36 0.38 -0.52
C HIS A 162 -2.34 -0.49 -1.26
N GLU A 163 -2.27 -1.76 -0.93
CA GLU A 163 -1.29 -2.69 -1.49
C GLU A 163 -1.54 -2.98 -2.98
N PHE A 164 -2.80 -3.01 -3.40
CA PHE A 164 -3.12 -3.19 -4.81
C PHE A 164 -2.76 -1.97 -5.65
N SER A 165 -2.70 -0.76 -5.08
CA SER A 165 -2.15 0.40 -5.76
C SER A 165 -0.68 0.18 -6.13
N HIS A 166 0.12 -0.44 -5.26
CA HIS A 166 1.49 -0.82 -5.57
C HIS A 166 1.58 -1.84 -6.72
N ALA A 167 0.68 -2.82 -6.78
CA ALA A 167 0.61 -3.74 -7.92
C ALA A 167 0.40 -3.01 -9.26
N GLN A 168 -0.33 -1.90 -9.24
CA GLN A 168 -0.59 -1.07 -10.42
C GLN A 168 0.54 -0.06 -10.71
N GLN A 169 1.46 0.14 -9.76
CA GLN A 169 2.64 1.01 -9.87
C GLN A 169 3.93 0.25 -10.24
N MET A 170 3.89 -1.06 -10.48
CA MET A 170 5.09 -1.86 -10.75
C MET A 170 5.85 -1.41 -12.01
N GLN A 171 5.17 -0.83 -13.00
CA GLN A 171 5.79 -0.41 -14.26
C GLN A 171 6.59 0.89 -14.17
N ASN A 172 6.34 1.70 -13.16
CA ASN A 172 7.03 2.97 -12.90
C ASN A 172 7.77 2.89 -11.54
N PHE A 173 7.07 3.00 -10.43
CA PHE A 173 7.66 3.00 -9.09
C PHE A 173 8.38 1.69 -8.76
N GLY A 174 7.81 0.51 -9.07
CA GLY A 174 8.46 -0.78 -8.81
C GLY A 174 9.81 -0.93 -9.53
N LYS A 175 9.89 -0.51 -10.80
CA LYS A 175 11.17 -0.53 -11.55
C LYS A 175 12.19 0.42 -10.95
N GLN A 176 11.78 1.64 -10.57
CA GLN A 176 12.68 2.62 -9.98
C GLN A 176 13.22 2.13 -8.64
N MET A 177 12.37 1.50 -7.83
CA MET A 177 12.77 0.90 -6.57
C MET A 177 13.82 -0.19 -6.74
N THR A 178 13.66 -1.07 -7.73
CA THR A 178 14.66 -2.10 -8.08
C THR A 178 16.00 -1.45 -8.50
N ILE A 179 15.98 -0.27 -9.10
CA ILE A 179 17.19 0.48 -9.46
C ILE A 179 17.84 1.04 -8.18
N PHE A 180 17.09 1.69 -7.31
CA PHE A 180 17.60 2.25 -6.05
C PHE A 180 18.23 1.21 -5.16
N GLU A 181 17.58 0.04 -4.97
CA GLU A 181 18.11 -1.06 -4.16
C GLU A 181 19.47 -1.58 -4.68
N LYS A 182 19.67 -1.56 -6.00
CA LYS A 182 20.95 -1.99 -6.62
C LYS A 182 22.04 -0.94 -6.52
N GLN A 183 21.68 0.32 -6.45
CA GLN A 183 22.61 1.46 -6.49
C GLN A 183 23.05 1.92 -5.11
N HIS A 184 22.25 1.63 -4.07
CA HIS A 184 22.47 2.13 -2.72
C HIS A 184 22.51 0.99 -1.70
N ASP A 185 23.46 1.08 -0.77
CA ASP A 185 23.54 0.23 0.42
C ASP A 185 23.77 1.14 1.63
N PHE A 186 22.76 1.28 2.47
CA PHE A 186 22.79 2.12 3.67
C PHE A 186 23.07 1.31 4.95
N GLY A 187 23.47 0.03 4.81
CA GLY A 187 23.72 -0.86 5.96
C GLY A 187 22.47 -1.35 6.68
N VAL A 188 21.29 -1.05 6.16
CA VAL A 188 19.98 -1.51 6.65
C VAL A 188 19.18 -2.13 5.49
N GLU A 189 18.14 -2.89 5.82
CA GLU A 189 17.27 -3.46 4.80
C GLU A 189 16.58 -2.35 4.00
N PHE A 190 16.60 -2.48 2.67
CA PHE A 190 15.92 -1.54 1.78
C PHE A 190 14.42 -1.77 1.84
N SER A 191 13.70 -0.81 2.40
CA SER A 191 12.24 -0.85 2.59
C SER A 191 11.63 0.55 2.55
N ASP A 192 10.31 0.65 2.52
CA ASP A 192 9.55 1.89 2.65
C ASP A 192 9.79 2.64 3.96
N ASP A 193 10.24 1.93 4.99
CA ASP A 193 10.58 2.48 6.32
C ASP A 193 12.08 2.71 6.52
N ILE A 194 12.91 2.70 5.45
CA ILE A 194 14.37 2.82 5.53
C ILE A 194 14.81 4.06 6.32
N VAL A 195 14.18 5.19 6.09
CA VAL A 195 14.46 6.45 6.80
C VAL A 195 14.13 6.31 8.29
N GLN A 196 13.01 5.70 8.63
CA GLN A 196 12.63 5.43 10.02
C GLN A 196 13.60 4.45 10.69
N HIS A 197 14.05 3.41 10.00
CA HIS A 197 15.03 2.46 10.53
C HIS A 197 16.34 3.14 10.89
N ILE A 198 16.83 4.06 10.04
CA ILE A 198 18.08 4.78 10.26
C ILE A 198 17.93 5.82 11.39
N PHE A 199 16.89 6.67 11.36
CA PHE A 199 16.82 7.88 12.18
C PHE A 199 15.84 7.83 13.36
N SER A 200 15.15 6.73 13.62
CA SER A 200 14.15 6.65 14.70
C SER A 200 14.72 6.87 16.12
N LYS A 201 16.04 6.81 16.29
CA LYS A 201 16.72 7.07 17.56
C LYS A 201 17.46 8.42 17.62
N ASP A 202 17.47 9.17 16.51
CA ASP A 202 18.11 10.48 16.46
C ASP A 202 17.12 11.57 16.88
N SER A 203 17.38 12.19 18.03
CA SER A 203 16.49 13.21 18.61
C SER A 203 16.43 14.50 17.79
N SER A 204 17.52 14.86 17.10
CA SER A 204 17.59 16.06 16.26
C SER A 204 16.76 15.85 14.99
N TYR A 205 16.92 14.69 14.35
CA TYR A 205 16.10 14.27 13.22
C TYR A 205 14.61 14.26 13.59
N LEU A 206 14.26 13.59 14.70
CA LEU A 206 12.88 13.51 15.19
C LEU A 206 12.24 14.88 15.46
N THR A 207 13.04 15.85 15.92
CA THR A 207 12.54 17.21 16.17
C THR A 207 12.07 17.87 14.87
N LEU A 208 12.86 17.79 13.79
CA LEU A 208 12.49 18.34 12.48
C LEU A 208 11.34 17.57 11.87
N TYR A 209 11.44 16.24 11.82
CA TYR A 209 10.41 15.36 11.26
C TYR A 209 9.03 15.59 11.91
N ASN A 210 8.96 15.58 13.24
CA ASN A 210 7.70 15.81 13.93
C ASN A 210 7.14 17.23 13.72
N ALA A 211 8.01 18.22 13.58
CA ALA A 211 7.61 19.59 13.32
C ALA A 211 7.02 19.75 11.91
N GLU A 212 7.64 19.15 10.88
CA GLU A 212 7.15 19.21 9.50
C GLU A 212 5.83 18.45 9.34
N VAL A 213 5.72 17.19 9.78
CA VAL A 213 4.49 16.39 9.70
C VAL A 213 3.33 17.08 10.42
N LYS A 214 3.60 17.63 11.61
CA LYS A 214 2.60 18.42 12.34
C LYS A 214 2.08 19.61 11.52
N ARG A 215 2.96 20.36 10.84
CA ARG A 215 2.56 21.49 10.00
C ARG A 215 1.75 21.06 8.78
N PHE A 216 2.13 19.98 8.12
CA PHE A 216 1.33 19.42 7.03
C PHE A 216 -0.11 19.12 7.49
N TYR A 217 -0.30 18.43 8.61
CA TYR A 217 -1.66 18.18 9.12
C TYR A 217 -2.38 19.42 9.64
N GLN A 218 -1.67 20.41 10.19
CA GLN A 218 -2.26 21.66 10.61
C GLN A 218 -2.78 22.50 9.42
N SER A 219 -2.08 22.50 8.29
CA SER A 219 -2.49 23.22 7.08
C SER A 219 -3.85 22.75 6.55
N LEU A 220 -4.19 21.48 6.77
CA LEU A 220 -5.45 20.87 6.35
C LEU A 220 -6.67 21.30 7.19
N GLN A 221 -6.46 21.97 8.34
CA GLN A 221 -7.53 22.40 9.24
C GLN A 221 -8.17 23.72 8.81
N SER A 222 -7.54 24.47 7.91
CA SER A 222 -8.00 25.76 7.43
C SER A 222 -8.84 25.64 6.16
N ILE A 223 -9.78 26.56 5.97
CA ILE A 223 -10.57 26.71 4.74
C ILE A 223 -10.50 28.19 4.30
N PRO A 224 -9.83 28.53 3.18
CA PRO A 224 -9.05 27.65 2.32
C PRO A 224 -7.83 27.05 3.04
N ILE A 225 -7.21 26.03 2.44
CA ILE A 225 -6.00 25.39 3.00
C ILE A 225 -4.89 26.42 3.24
N ASP A 226 -4.16 26.26 4.35
CA ASP A 226 -3.10 27.20 4.74
C ASP A 226 -1.78 26.92 3.96
N THR A 227 -1.60 27.66 2.87
CA THR A 227 -0.41 27.54 2.00
C THR A 227 0.88 28.03 2.66
N ILE A 228 0.80 28.90 3.69
CA ILE A 228 1.99 29.35 4.44
C ILE A 228 2.52 28.19 5.27
N LEU A 229 1.65 27.50 6.01
CA LEU A 229 2.04 26.31 6.78
C LEU A 229 2.59 25.20 5.88
N ILE A 230 2.06 25.04 4.65
CA ILE A 230 2.60 24.05 3.71
C ILE A 230 4.03 24.43 3.31
N LYS A 231 4.29 25.69 2.94
CA LYS A 231 5.63 26.18 2.58
C LYS A 231 6.62 26.03 3.74
N ASP A 232 6.20 26.36 4.95
CA ASP A 232 7.01 26.18 6.17
C ASP A 232 7.35 24.69 6.39
N ALA A 233 6.40 23.79 6.18
CA ALA A 233 6.64 22.34 6.31
C ALA A 233 7.60 21.83 5.24
N LEU A 234 7.44 22.22 3.97
CA LEU A 234 8.37 21.87 2.89
C LEU A 234 9.78 22.43 3.13
N GLN A 235 9.90 23.59 3.77
CA GLN A 235 11.19 24.13 4.16
C GLN A 235 11.84 23.28 5.26
N LEU A 236 11.09 22.85 6.27
CA LEU A 236 11.60 21.94 7.32
C LEU A 236 12.02 20.59 6.73
N MET A 237 11.22 20.02 5.82
CA MET A 237 11.59 18.80 5.10
C MET A 237 12.91 18.98 4.34
N THR A 238 13.06 20.07 3.60
CA THR A 238 14.29 20.39 2.87
C THR A 238 15.47 20.53 3.83
N GLN A 239 15.27 21.21 4.98
CA GLN A 239 16.31 21.34 6.02
C GLN A 239 16.70 19.96 6.56
N ARG A 240 15.75 19.13 6.96
CA ARG A 240 15.96 17.77 7.46
C ARG A 240 16.74 16.92 6.45
N GLN A 241 16.29 16.91 5.20
CA GLN A 241 16.98 16.17 4.13
C GLN A 241 18.40 16.69 3.87
N THR A 242 18.62 18.00 3.94
CA THR A 242 19.94 18.58 3.74
C THR A 242 20.90 18.28 4.91
N GLU A 243 20.40 18.34 6.15
CA GLU A 243 21.24 18.13 7.34
C GLU A 243 21.60 16.66 7.58
N PHE A 244 20.73 15.72 7.20
CA PHE A 244 20.89 14.31 7.56
C PHE A 244 21.19 13.37 6.40
N PHE A 245 20.88 13.75 5.14
CA PHE A 245 21.10 12.89 3.99
C PHE A 245 22.40 13.23 3.26
N GLU A 246 23.49 13.30 4.01
CA GLU A 246 24.85 13.55 3.55
C GLU A 246 25.77 12.33 3.76
N GLY A 247 26.96 12.35 3.19
CA GLY A 247 27.97 11.32 3.38
C GLY A 247 27.47 9.94 2.93
N GLU A 248 27.42 8.98 3.85
CA GLU A 248 26.94 7.61 3.59
C GLU A 248 25.45 7.55 3.25
N PHE A 249 24.68 8.57 3.61
CA PHE A 249 23.25 8.68 3.30
C PHE A 249 22.96 9.48 2.02
N THR A 250 23.98 9.79 1.23
CA THR A 250 23.81 10.43 -0.09
C THR A 250 22.90 9.55 -0.97
N GLY A 251 21.88 10.16 -1.59
CA GLY A 251 20.84 9.44 -2.35
C GLY A 251 19.59 9.12 -1.55
N LEU A 252 19.64 9.15 -0.21
CA LEU A 252 18.47 8.86 0.62
C LEU A 252 17.33 9.88 0.43
N LYS A 253 17.65 11.12 0.04
CA LYS A 253 16.65 12.13 -0.29
C LYS A 253 15.74 11.71 -1.45
N GLU A 254 16.31 11.14 -2.51
CA GLU A 254 15.56 10.67 -3.66
C GLU A 254 14.66 9.50 -3.28
N ILE A 255 15.19 8.59 -2.45
CA ILE A 255 14.48 7.41 -1.96
C ILE A 255 13.35 7.81 -0.99
N ASP A 256 13.59 8.77 -0.08
CA ASP A 256 12.58 9.33 0.84
C ASP A 256 11.41 9.92 0.04
N ASN A 257 11.68 10.83 -0.88
CA ASN A 257 10.67 11.44 -1.74
C ASN A 257 9.88 10.41 -2.55
N PHE A 258 10.57 9.36 -3.00
CA PHE A 258 9.96 8.25 -3.72
C PHE A 258 8.98 7.47 -2.84
N PHE A 259 9.40 7.05 -1.65
CA PHE A 259 8.52 6.31 -0.74
C PHE A 259 7.38 7.18 -0.19
N LEU A 260 7.62 8.45 0.12
CA LEU A 260 6.55 9.39 0.47
C LEU A 260 5.47 9.46 -0.60
N THR A 261 5.87 9.38 -1.87
CA THR A 261 4.92 9.39 -2.98
C THR A 261 4.20 8.04 -3.12
N MET A 262 4.94 6.94 -3.12
CA MET A 262 4.37 5.61 -3.36
C MET A 262 3.43 5.19 -2.22
N GLU A 263 3.91 5.26 -0.97
CA GLU A 263 3.15 4.90 0.22
C GLU A 263 2.01 5.89 0.51
N GLY A 264 2.29 7.19 0.34
CA GLY A 264 1.26 8.21 0.48
C GLY A 264 0.09 8.03 -0.47
N LEU A 265 0.35 7.63 -1.73
CA LEU A 265 -0.70 7.33 -2.70
C LEU A 265 -1.52 6.10 -2.30
N GLY A 266 -0.88 5.05 -1.77
CA GLY A 266 -1.55 3.88 -1.23
C GLY A 266 -2.51 4.25 -0.09
N GLN A 267 -2.04 5.03 0.87
CA GLN A 267 -2.84 5.52 2.01
C GLN A 267 -3.97 6.46 1.55
N TYR A 268 -3.71 7.33 0.60
CA TYR A 268 -4.71 8.23 0.05
C TYR A 268 -5.79 7.45 -0.73
N SER A 269 -5.42 6.43 -1.50
CA SER A 269 -6.36 5.55 -2.19
C SER A 269 -7.29 4.83 -1.21
N MET A 270 -6.74 4.31 -0.11
CA MET A 270 -7.51 3.73 1.00
C MET A 270 -8.48 4.76 1.61
N TYR A 271 -8.01 5.98 1.91
CA TYR A 271 -8.83 7.06 2.48
C TYR A 271 -9.98 7.45 1.55
N LEU A 272 -9.73 7.56 0.26
CA LEU A 272 -10.75 7.90 -0.72
C LEU A 272 -11.92 6.91 -0.67
N TRP A 273 -11.65 5.61 -0.61
CA TRP A 273 -12.70 4.60 -0.48
C TRP A 273 -13.40 4.65 0.88
N LEU A 274 -12.62 4.78 1.97
CA LEU A 274 -13.17 4.82 3.33
C LEU A 274 -14.16 5.97 3.52
N SER A 275 -13.84 7.16 3.01
CA SER A 275 -14.64 8.37 3.20
C SER A 275 -15.74 8.57 2.15
N ASN A 276 -15.75 7.80 1.06
CA ASN A 276 -16.74 7.93 -0.01
C ASN A 276 -18.09 7.35 0.39
N ALA A 277 -19.18 8.07 0.09
CA ALA A 277 -20.55 7.61 0.36
C ALA A 277 -20.93 6.30 -0.35
N LYS A 278 -20.32 5.99 -1.49
CA LYS A 278 -20.46 4.72 -2.22
C LYS A 278 -19.43 3.66 -1.80
N GLY A 279 -18.46 4.02 -0.96
CA GLY A 279 -17.46 3.15 -0.37
C GLY A 279 -17.87 2.70 1.04
N ALA A 280 -16.96 2.84 2.01
CA ALA A 280 -17.24 2.50 3.41
C ALA A 280 -18.10 3.55 4.14
N ASN A 281 -18.24 4.75 3.60
CA ASN A 281 -19.00 5.87 4.16
C ASN A 281 -18.63 6.19 5.61
N ILE A 282 -17.35 6.13 5.92
CA ILE A 282 -16.80 6.50 7.23
C ILE A 282 -16.62 8.02 7.27
N GLU A 283 -16.94 8.62 8.41
CA GLU A 283 -16.71 10.05 8.63
C GLU A 283 -15.23 10.40 8.38
N LYS A 284 -14.95 11.54 7.71
CA LYS A 284 -13.61 11.88 7.20
C LYS A 284 -12.55 11.92 8.29
N SER A 285 -12.86 12.47 9.46
CA SER A 285 -11.89 12.54 10.58
C SER A 285 -11.57 11.16 11.12
N ALA A 286 -12.56 10.28 11.22
CA ALA A 286 -12.37 8.89 11.63
C ALA A 286 -11.59 8.10 10.58
N ALA A 287 -11.86 8.33 9.30
CA ALA A 287 -11.12 7.72 8.20
C ALA A 287 -9.63 8.16 8.22
N ILE A 288 -9.35 9.46 8.36
CA ILE A 288 -7.98 9.99 8.49
C ILE A 288 -7.28 9.33 9.68
N LYS A 289 -7.93 9.29 10.85
CA LYS A 289 -7.34 8.68 12.05
C LYS A 289 -7.04 7.19 11.87
N GLY A 290 -7.95 6.46 11.24
CA GLY A 290 -7.80 5.04 10.96
C GLY A 290 -6.70 4.73 9.94
N VAL A 291 -6.52 5.58 8.92
CA VAL A 291 -5.45 5.47 7.92
C VAL A 291 -4.08 5.77 8.54
N ARG A 292 -3.97 6.85 9.31
CA ARG A 292 -2.73 7.28 9.97
C ARG A 292 -2.15 6.28 10.97
N ARG A 293 -2.97 5.49 11.62
CA ARG A 293 -2.55 4.53 12.67
C ARG A 293 -1.62 5.13 13.73
N GLY A 294 -1.85 6.40 14.07
CA GLY A 294 -1.06 7.14 15.05
C GLY A 294 0.33 7.59 14.56
N GLY A 295 0.58 7.61 13.25
CA GLY A 295 1.87 7.99 12.67
C GLY A 295 2.96 6.93 12.89
N ARG A 296 2.57 5.66 12.99
CA ARG A 296 3.50 4.55 13.27
C ARG A 296 4.52 4.33 12.15
N TRP A 297 4.12 4.53 10.90
CA TRP A 297 4.92 4.34 9.70
C TRP A 297 5.13 5.68 9.02
N TRP A 298 6.40 6.13 8.95
CA TRP A 298 6.70 7.52 8.59
C TRP A 298 6.38 7.83 7.14
N SER A 299 6.83 7.00 6.21
CA SER A 299 6.55 7.18 4.78
C SER A 299 5.05 7.22 4.49
N GLN A 300 4.29 6.35 5.16
CA GLN A 300 2.84 6.28 5.03
C GLN A 300 2.15 7.51 5.63
N ASP A 301 2.51 7.93 6.84
CA ASP A 301 1.83 9.04 7.54
C ASP A 301 2.14 10.39 6.89
N GLU A 302 3.41 10.68 6.61
CA GLU A 302 3.83 11.91 5.97
C GLU A 302 3.36 11.96 4.51
N GLY A 303 3.57 10.88 3.74
CA GLY A 303 3.08 10.78 2.37
C GLY A 303 1.57 10.96 2.27
N PHE A 304 0.81 10.40 3.21
CA PHE A 304 -0.64 10.61 3.26
C PHE A 304 -1.01 12.08 3.48
N ALA A 305 -0.31 12.81 4.37
CA ALA A 305 -0.52 14.25 4.56
C ALA A 305 -0.29 15.02 3.26
N LEU A 306 0.78 14.69 2.51
CA LEU A 306 1.08 15.31 1.23
C LEU A 306 -0.04 15.08 0.20
N PHE A 307 -0.58 13.87 0.09
CA PHE A 307 -1.70 13.62 -0.83
C PHE A 307 -3.01 14.28 -0.39
N LEU A 308 -3.28 14.40 0.91
CA LEU A 308 -4.42 15.19 1.39
C LEU A 308 -4.26 16.68 1.04
N ILE A 309 -3.04 17.22 1.07
CA ILE A 309 -2.73 18.59 0.63
C ILE A 309 -2.94 18.71 -0.87
N LEU A 310 -2.39 17.79 -1.65
CA LEU A 310 -2.53 17.77 -3.11
C LEU A 310 -4.02 17.73 -3.53
N ASP A 311 -4.87 16.96 -2.82
CA ASP A 311 -6.33 16.90 -3.05
C ASP A 311 -7.03 18.25 -2.81
N LYS A 312 -6.46 19.10 -1.95
CA LYS A 312 -6.98 20.46 -1.73
C LYS A 312 -6.53 21.47 -2.78
N LEU A 313 -5.39 21.21 -3.41
CA LEU A 313 -4.79 22.09 -4.43
C LEU A 313 -5.29 21.77 -5.83
N THR A 314 -5.50 20.49 -6.13
CA THR A 314 -5.90 20.03 -7.46
C THR A 314 -6.66 18.70 -7.40
N LYS A 315 -7.38 18.39 -8.47
CA LYS A 315 -8.22 17.19 -8.51
C LYS A 315 -7.42 15.92 -8.85
N PRO A 316 -7.73 14.76 -8.23
CA PRO A 316 -7.01 13.52 -8.48
C PRO A 316 -6.95 13.10 -9.96
N GLU A 317 -8.00 13.35 -10.75
CA GLU A 317 -8.03 13.01 -12.17
C GLU A 317 -6.97 13.72 -13.02
N THR A 318 -6.34 14.78 -12.51
CA THR A 318 -5.31 15.54 -13.25
C THR A 318 -3.91 14.91 -13.17
N TRP A 319 -3.60 14.18 -12.10
CA TRP A 319 -2.27 13.60 -11.84
C TRP A 319 -2.26 12.08 -11.70
N ALA A 320 -3.36 11.46 -11.23
CA ALA A 320 -3.35 10.05 -10.87
C ALA A 320 -2.96 9.11 -12.03
N LYS A 321 -3.37 9.43 -13.27
CA LYS A 321 -3.03 8.61 -14.45
C LYS A 321 -1.52 8.45 -14.65
N ASP A 322 -0.75 9.49 -14.38
CA ASP A 322 0.70 9.47 -14.54
C ASP A 322 1.35 8.62 -13.45
N MET A 323 0.85 8.68 -12.22
CA MET A 323 1.34 7.86 -11.09
C MET A 323 1.00 6.37 -11.20
N PHE A 324 -0.06 6.00 -11.92
CA PHE A 324 -0.42 4.60 -12.22
C PHE A 324 -0.08 4.19 -13.66
N GLY A 325 0.66 5.03 -14.39
CA GLY A 325 1.12 4.80 -15.75
C GLY A 325 2.59 4.43 -15.82
N TYR A 326 3.36 5.23 -16.58
CA TYR A 326 4.78 5.01 -16.82
C TYR A 326 5.69 6.11 -16.24
N LYS A 327 5.12 7.09 -15.53
CA LYS A 327 5.85 8.17 -14.90
C LYS A 327 5.98 7.92 -13.38
N THR A 328 7.11 8.29 -12.82
CA THR A 328 7.37 8.36 -11.39
C THR A 328 7.31 9.82 -10.94
N GLU A 329 6.12 10.42 -11.02
CA GLU A 329 5.95 11.80 -10.54
C GLU A 329 6.06 11.85 -9.02
N ASN A 330 6.75 12.87 -8.52
CA ASN A 330 6.92 13.11 -7.10
C ASN A 330 5.79 14.00 -6.56
N VAL A 331 5.15 13.59 -5.48
CA VAL A 331 4.06 14.36 -4.86
C VAL A 331 4.51 15.74 -4.36
N ILE A 332 5.76 15.86 -3.92
CA ILE A 332 6.33 17.12 -3.41
C ILE A 332 6.46 18.12 -4.56
N ASP A 333 6.94 17.68 -5.74
CA ASP A 333 7.06 18.51 -6.92
C ASP A 333 5.69 18.96 -7.45
N LEU A 334 4.70 18.06 -7.42
CA LEU A 334 3.32 18.40 -7.77
C LEU A 334 2.74 19.47 -6.83
N ILE A 335 2.92 19.34 -5.52
CA ILE A 335 2.50 20.36 -4.55
C ILE A 335 3.23 21.67 -4.84
N GLY A 336 4.56 21.64 -5.04
CA GLY A 336 5.37 22.82 -5.36
C GLY A 336 4.83 23.59 -6.57
N SER A 337 4.48 22.87 -7.64
CA SER A 337 3.95 23.49 -8.88
C SER A 337 2.62 24.24 -8.71
N HIS A 338 1.88 23.99 -7.61
CA HIS A 338 0.62 24.66 -7.29
C HIS A 338 0.78 25.76 -6.24
N LEU A 339 1.95 25.88 -5.62
CA LEU A 339 2.24 26.87 -4.57
C LEU A 339 3.05 28.07 -5.09
N TYR A 340 3.69 27.91 -6.22
CA TYR A 340 4.56 28.91 -6.87
C TYR A 340 4.15 29.16 -8.32
#